data_4071ccb3b25d9e2e090f6b71a0c6ca29
#
_entry.id   4071ccb3b25d9e2e090f6b71a0c6ca29
#
_cell.length_a   1.000
_cell.length_b   1.000
_cell.length_c   1.000
_cell.angle_alpha   90.00
_cell.angle_beta   90.00
_cell.angle_gamma   90.00
#
_symmetry.space_group_name_H-M   'P 1'
#
loop_
_entity.id
_entity.type
_entity.pdbx_description
1 polymer ?
#
loop_
_entity_poly.entity_id
_entity_poly.type
_entity_poly.pdbx_seq_one_letter_code
_entity_poly.pdbx_strand_id
1 'polypeptide(L)'
;YYTFGWSCNDAEAHPDWCVRDRKGAIVTSDVWPEDAKADDPKPSYQWKFLCANTGYHDHIMEQVEEICKRYPVVDGLWFDIYMSFRHCFCDACTKEMEELGVDKDDEEAVGAFNVHVMDRHQKALRELISQYHPAAVVFFNGTTAIENGLNFRHEAYENNTMQDLEDLPTTWGGYDKLPLQSKHFLNAGWPITVMSGKFHKAWGEFGGFKDPTALKYEAASMIAWGANCNF
;
A
#
# COMPACT_ATOMS: atom_id res chain seq x y z
N TYR A 1 -13.89 0.40 1.82
CA TYR A 1 -13.49 -0.77 1.02
C TYR A 1 -12.02 -1.05 1.24
N TYR A 2 -11.71 -2.30 1.44
CA TYR A 2 -10.36 -2.78 1.73
C TYR A 2 -9.93 -3.75 0.63
N THR A 3 -8.85 -3.46 -0.07
CA THR A 3 -8.32 -4.31 -1.13
C THR A 3 -6.81 -4.49 -1.00
N PHE A 4 -6.30 -5.56 -1.56
CA PHE A 4 -4.90 -5.93 -1.47
C PHE A 4 -4.23 -5.91 -2.83
N GLY A 5 -3.01 -5.42 -2.89
CA GLY A 5 -2.10 -5.64 -4.02
C GLY A 5 -1.53 -7.08 -4.04
N TRP A 6 -1.97 -7.92 -3.13
CA TRP A 6 -1.70 -9.36 -3.12
C TRP A 6 -2.96 -10.16 -2.79
N SER A 7 -3.12 -11.31 -3.41
CA SER A 7 -4.21 -12.24 -3.16
C SER A 7 -3.78 -13.65 -3.55
N CYS A 8 -3.96 -14.60 -2.63
CA CYS A 8 -3.68 -16.01 -2.95
C CYS A 8 -4.73 -16.58 -3.91
N ASN A 9 -6.01 -16.23 -3.70
CA ASN A 9 -7.09 -16.76 -4.52
C ASN A 9 -7.01 -16.26 -5.97
N ASP A 10 -6.78 -14.95 -6.16
CA ASP A 10 -6.64 -14.40 -7.50
C ASP A 10 -5.37 -14.92 -8.19
N ALA A 11 -4.28 -15.07 -7.44
CA ALA A 11 -3.04 -15.63 -7.95
C ALA A 11 -3.14 -17.12 -8.34
N GLU A 12 -4.04 -17.87 -7.70
CA GLU A 12 -4.33 -19.27 -8.07
C GLU A 12 -5.23 -19.34 -9.29
N ALA A 13 -6.25 -18.48 -9.36
CA ALA A 13 -7.16 -18.40 -10.48
C ALA A 13 -6.49 -17.82 -11.74
N HIS A 14 -5.59 -16.86 -11.55
CA HIS A 14 -4.92 -16.09 -12.60
C HIS A 14 -3.41 -16.00 -12.35
N PRO A 15 -2.64 -17.07 -12.54
CA PRO A 15 -1.18 -17.05 -12.35
C PRO A 15 -0.44 -16.09 -13.28
N ASP A 16 -1.05 -15.70 -14.38
CA ASP A 16 -0.60 -14.70 -15.34
C ASP A 16 -0.68 -13.26 -14.82
N TRP A 17 -1.47 -13.03 -13.77
CA TRP A 17 -1.53 -11.71 -13.10
C TRP A 17 -0.42 -11.49 -12.06
N CYS A 18 0.32 -12.54 -11.71
CA CYS A 18 1.33 -12.44 -10.66
C CYS A 18 2.54 -11.60 -11.10
N VAL A 19 3.09 -10.84 -10.16
CA VAL A 19 4.42 -10.24 -10.29
C VAL A 19 5.45 -11.34 -10.47
N ARG A 20 6.36 -11.17 -11.43
CA ARG A 20 7.43 -12.13 -11.70
C ARG A 20 8.79 -11.46 -11.61
N ASP A 21 9.74 -12.20 -11.07
CA ASP A 21 11.13 -11.81 -11.04
C ASP A 21 11.80 -11.97 -12.43
N ARG A 22 13.07 -11.59 -12.54
CA ARG A 22 13.85 -11.72 -13.80
C ARG A 22 13.98 -13.17 -14.31
N LYS A 23 13.76 -14.16 -13.46
CA LYS A 23 13.83 -15.58 -13.81
C LYS A 23 12.46 -16.17 -14.15
N GLY A 24 11.40 -15.34 -14.09
CA GLY A 24 10.02 -15.75 -14.34
C GLY A 24 9.34 -16.40 -13.14
N ALA A 25 9.98 -16.44 -11.96
CA ALA A 25 9.37 -16.96 -10.75
C ALA A 25 8.36 -15.96 -10.16
N ILE A 26 7.26 -16.48 -9.60
CA ILE A 26 6.27 -15.63 -8.91
C ILE A 26 6.90 -15.04 -7.65
N VAL A 27 6.76 -13.73 -7.50
CA VAL A 27 7.24 -12.99 -6.32
C VAL A 27 6.23 -13.11 -5.19
N THR A 28 6.73 -13.46 -3.99
CA THR A 28 5.92 -13.61 -2.78
C THR A 28 6.36 -12.64 -1.69
N SER A 29 5.49 -12.38 -0.72
CA SER A 29 5.79 -11.50 0.43
C SER A 29 6.85 -12.08 1.36
N ASP A 30 6.95 -13.40 1.40
CA ASP A 30 7.87 -14.08 2.32
C ASP A 30 9.25 -14.16 1.69
N VAL A 31 10.10 -13.28 2.14
CA VAL A 31 11.55 -13.46 1.99
C VAL A 31 11.95 -14.39 3.15
N TRP A 32 12.33 -15.61 2.81
CA TRP A 32 12.96 -16.52 3.77
C TRP A 32 14.21 -15.80 4.33
N PRO A 33 14.34 -15.63 5.65
CA PRO A 33 15.53 -14.99 6.21
C PRO A 33 16.80 -15.67 5.70
N GLU A 34 17.81 -14.89 5.33
CA GLU A 34 19.08 -15.46 4.82
C GLU A 34 19.74 -16.41 5.81
N ASP A 35 19.45 -16.25 7.13
CA ASP A 35 19.94 -17.07 8.24
C ASP A 35 18.97 -18.20 8.64
N ALA A 36 17.83 -18.36 7.92
CA ALA A 36 16.88 -19.42 8.20
C ALA A 36 17.52 -20.81 8.00
N LYS A 37 17.34 -21.68 8.98
CA LYS A 37 17.82 -23.05 8.92
C LYS A 37 16.84 -23.91 8.12
N ALA A 38 17.37 -24.98 7.50
CA ALA A 38 16.56 -25.89 6.68
C ALA A 38 15.35 -26.50 7.41
N ASP A 39 15.45 -26.63 8.74
CA ASP A 39 14.41 -27.20 9.59
C ASP A 39 13.48 -26.16 10.20
N ASP A 40 13.69 -24.86 9.95
CA ASP A 40 12.78 -23.82 10.42
C ASP A 40 11.41 -23.97 9.77
N PRO A 41 10.32 -23.79 10.51
CA PRO A 41 8.99 -23.87 9.93
C PRO A 41 8.84 -22.81 8.84
N LYS A 42 8.52 -23.25 7.61
CA LYS A 42 8.24 -22.30 6.53
C LYS A 42 7.03 -21.46 6.90
N PRO A 43 7.07 -20.13 6.62
CA PRO A 43 5.90 -19.29 6.79
C PRO A 43 4.68 -19.93 6.11
N SER A 44 3.55 -19.94 6.80
CA SER A 44 2.32 -20.55 6.27
C SER A 44 1.67 -19.71 5.16
N TYR A 45 2.10 -18.47 4.99
CA TYR A 45 1.56 -17.53 4.01
C TYR A 45 2.66 -17.16 3.03
N GLN A 46 2.49 -17.54 1.80
CA GLN A 46 3.26 -16.97 0.69
C GLN A 46 2.29 -16.10 -0.10
N TRP A 47 2.03 -14.90 0.38
CA TRP A 47 1.23 -13.94 -0.36
C TRP A 47 1.91 -13.61 -1.67
N LYS A 48 1.20 -13.88 -2.75
CA LYS A 48 1.68 -13.62 -4.09
C LYS A 48 1.30 -12.21 -4.49
N PHE A 49 2.27 -11.43 -4.94
CA PHE A 49 2.00 -10.08 -5.45
C PHE A 49 1.34 -10.14 -6.81
N LEU A 50 0.37 -9.25 -7.03
CA LEU A 50 -0.36 -9.11 -8.27
C LEU A 50 0.08 -7.84 -8.99
N CYS A 51 0.21 -7.94 -10.30
CA CYS A 51 0.71 -6.87 -11.15
C CYS A 51 -0.44 -6.04 -11.72
N ALA A 52 -0.44 -4.75 -11.41
CA ALA A 52 -1.43 -3.79 -11.93
C ALA A 52 -1.33 -3.55 -13.44
N ASN A 53 -0.36 -4.14 -14.12
CA ASN A 53 -0.21 -4.08 -15.59
C ASN A 53 -0.83 -5.28 -16.31
N THR A 54 -1.65 -6.05 -15.62
CA THR A 54 -2.32 -7.27 -16.14
C THR A 54 -3.83 -7.14 -16.01
N GLY A 55 -4.58 -8.19 -16.32
CA GLY A 55 -6.02 -8.25 -16.11
C GLY A 55 -6.45 -8.02 -14.64
N TYR A 56 -5.52 -8.06 -13.69
CA TYR A 56 -5.78 -7.66 -12.32
C TYR A 56 -6.23 -6.20 -12.20
N HIS A 57 -5.71 -5.30 -13.04
CA HIS A 57 -6.19 -3.92 -13.13
C HIS A 57 -7.70 -3.86 -13.38
N ASP A 58 -8.17 -4.52 -14.43
CA ASP A 58 -9.57 -4.51 -14.82
C ASP A 58 -10.45 -5.15 -13.76
N HIS A 59 -9.99 -6.24 -13.16
CA HIS A 59 -10.68 -6.92 -12.05
C HIS A 59 -10.93 -5.99 -10.85
N ILE A 60 -9.93 -5.23 -10.44
CA ILE A 60 -10.09 -4.26 -9.34
C ILE A 60 -11.00 -3.09 -9.75
N MET A 61 -10.86 -2.60 -10.98
CA MET A 61 -11.72 -1.54 -11.51
C MET A 61 -13.20 -1.95 -11.48
N GLU A 62 -13.52 -3.17 -11.92
CA GLU A 62 -14.88 -3.72 -11.89
C GLU A 62 -15.43 -3.84 -10.47
N GLN A 63 -14.63 -4.32 -9.51
CA GLN A 63 -15.05 -4.41 -8.11
C GLN A 63 -15.33 -3.05 -7.50
N VAL A 64 -14.46 -2.07 -7.74
CA VAL A 64 -14.64 -0.70 -7.23
C VAL A 64 -15.86 -0.05 -7.88
N GLU A 65 -16.07 -0.25 -9.17
CA GLU A 65 -17.26 0.26 -9.86
C GLU A 65 -18.54 -0.36 -9.31
N GLU A 66 -18.54 -1.67 -9.05
CA GLU A 66 -19.70 -2.34 -8.43
C GLU A 66 -20.02 -1.74 -7.05
N ILE A 67 -19.02 -1.48 -6.22
CA ILE A 67 -19.19 -0.85 -4.92
C ILE A 67 -19.81 0.55 -5.10
N CYS A 68 -19.25 1.36 -5.98
CA CYS A 68 -19.73 2.71 -6.24
C CYS A 68 -21.19 2.73 -6.74
N LYS A 69 -21.58 1.74 -7.54
CA LYS A 69 -22.96 1.60 -8.05
C LYS A 69 -23.93 1.09 -6.99
N ARG A 70 -23.49 0.20 -6.11
CA ARG A 70 -24.35 -0.43 -5.10
C ARG A 70 -24.65 0.46 -3.91
N TYR A 71 -23.73 1.32 -3.53
CA TYR A 71 -23.87 2.16 -2.36
C TYR A 71 -24.17 3.60 -2.80
N PRO A 72 -25.35 4.16 -2.41
CA PRO A 72 -25.75 5.51 -2.82
C PRO A 72 -24.88 6.61 -2.19
N VAL A 73 -24.22 6.29 -1.08
CA VAL A 73 -23.26 7.16 -0.40
C VAL A 73 -22.02 6.36 -0.06
N VAL A 74 -20.88 6.83 -0.53
CA VAL A 74 -19.55 6.31 -0.15
C VAL A 74 -18.75 7.51 0.35
N ASP A 75 -18.43 7.51 1.66
CA ASP A 75 -17.65 8.57 2.28
C ASP A 75 -16.15 8.44 1.93
N GLY A 76 -15.69 7.22 1.70
CA GLY A 76 -14.32 6.99 1.30
C GLY A 76 -14.02 5.54 0.94
N LEU A 77 -12.89 5.37 0.24
CA LEU A 77 -12.32 4.09 -0.13
C LEU A 77 -10.85 4.06 0.31
N TRP A 78 -10.50 3.06 1.06
CA TRP A 78 -9.16 2.83 1.57
C TRP A 78 -8.60 1.57 0.94
N PHE A 79 -7.45 1.72 0.26
CA PHE A 79 -6.81 0.65 -0.51
C PHE A 79 -5.53 0.21 0.17
N ASP A 80 -5.43 -1.06 0.53
CA ASP A 80 -4.26 -1.58 1.21
C ASP A 80 -3.23 -2.16 0.23
N ILE A 81 -1.94 -1.99 0.57
CA ILE A 81 -0.81 -2.57 -0.16
C ILE A 81 -0.77 -2.11 -1.63
N TYR A 82 -0.96 -0.81 -1.82
CA TYR A 82 -0.94 -0.17 -3.14
C TYR A 82 0.37 0.58 -3.41
N MET A 83 1.48 -0.11 -3.19
CA MET A 83 2.82 0.40 -3.44
C MET A 83 3.61 -0.58 -4.32
N SER A 84 4.58 -0.05 -5.08
CA SER A 84 5.47 -0.90 -5.86
C SER A 84 6.60 -1.42 -4.98
N PHE A 85 6.45 -2.65 -4.46
CA PHE A 85 7.47 -3.26 -3.62
C PHE A 85 8.58 -3.97 -4.40
N ARG A 86 8.27 -4.44 -5.60
CA ARG A 86 9.12 -5.34 -6.36
C ARG A 86 9.09 -4.99 -7.84
N HIS A 87 10.23 -5.11 -8.49
CA HIS A 87 10.30 -5.01 -9.94
C HIS A 87 9.54 -6.18 -10.57
N CYS A 88 8.69 -5.89 -11.54
CA CYS A 88 7.90 -6.88 -12.25
C CYS A 88 8.41 -7.11 -13.66
N PHE A 89 8.67 -8.38 -13.98
CA PHE A 89 9.07 -8.86 -15.29
C PHE A 89 8.06 -9.84 -15.88
N CYS A 90 6.76 -9.72 -15.54
CA CYS A 90 5.72 -10.48 -16.23
C CYS A 90 5.64 -10.08 -17.71
N ASP A 91 4.97 -10.89 -18.52
CA ASP A 91 4.91 -10.67 -19.96
C ASP A 91 4.38 -9.29 -20.33
N ALA A 92 3.33 -8.79 -19.62
CA ALA A 92 2.78 -7.48 -19.86
C ALA A 92 3.79 -6.36 -19.56
N CYS A 93 4.48 -6.43 -18.40
CA CYS A 93 5.50 -5.45 -18.06
C CYS A 93 6.71 -5.49 -19.00
N THR A 94 7.17 -6.69 -19.35
CA THR A 94 8.31 -6.86 -20.27
C THR A 94 8.00 -6.27 -21.64
N LYS A 95 6.80 -6.54 -22.15
CA LYS A 95 6.34 -5.99 -23.41
C LYS A 95 6.27 -4.46 -23.40
N GLU A 96 5.66 -3.88 -22.37
CA GLU A 96 5.52 -2.42 -22.27
C GLU A 96 6.88 -1.75 -22.05
N MET A 97 7.79 -2.34 -21.26
CA MET A 97 9.17 -1.85 -21.14
C MET A 97 9.88 -1.80 -22.49
N GLU A 98 9.71 -2.82 -23.35
CA GLU A 98 10.25 -2.85 -24.71
C GLU A 98 9.66 -1.75 -25.59
N GLU A 99 8.34 -1.55 -25.54
CA GLU A 99 7.64 -0.51 -26.30
C GLU A 99 8.08 0.91 -25.89
N LEU A 100 8.37 1.11 -24.60
CA LEU A 100 8.83 2.38 -24.05
C LEU A 100 10.36 2.58 -24.13
N GLY A 101 11.11 1.57 -24.56
CA GLY A 101 12.58 1.62 -24.62
C GLY A 101 13.24 1.63 -23.24
N VAL A 102 12.62 1.06 -22.24
CA VAL A 102 13.18 0.91 -20.89
C VAL A 102 14.26 -0.15 -20.89
N ASP A 103 15.47 0.21 -20.46
CA ASP A 103 16.56 -0.75 -20.28
C ASP A 103 16.24 -1.68 -19.10
N LYS A 104 16.02 -2.95 -19.40
CA LYS A 104 15.67 -3.96 -18.40
C LYS A 104 16.83 -4.34 -17.48
N ASP A 105 18.06 -3.99 -17.85
CA ASP A 105 19.24 -4.23 -17.01
C ASP A 105 19.57 -3.04 -16.12
N ASP A 106 18.93 -1.89 -16.34
CA ASP A 106 18.99 -0.73 -15.45
C ASP A 106 17.90 -0.83 -14.37
N GLU A 107 18.33 -1.13 -13.13
CA GLU A 107 17.42 -1.27 -11.96
C GLU A 107 16.65 0.02 -11.65
N GLU A 108 17.24 1.18 -11.88
CA GLU A 108 16.57 2.47 -11.66
C GLU A 108 15.48 2.70 -12.71
N ALA A 109 15.76 2.43 -13.98
CA ALA A 109 14.80 2.54 -15.06
C ALA A 109 13.62 1.56 -14.87
N VAL A 110 13.89 0.33 -14.49
CA VAL A 110 12.85 -0.67 -14.15
C VAL A 110 12.04 -0.23 -12.92
N GLY A 111 12.70 0.31 -11.90
CA GLY A 111 12.03 0.87 -10.73
C GLY A 111 11.06 1.99 -11.10
N ALA A 112 11.50 2.94 -11.91
CA ALA A 112 10.69 4.05 -12.42
C ALA A 112 9.48 3.56 -13.23
N PHE A 113 9.68 2.57 -14.10
CA PHE A 113 8.60 1.93 -14.85
C PHE A 113 7.54 1.31 -13.94
N ASN A 114 7.94 0.56 -12.92
CA ASN A 114 6.98 -0.06 -11.98
C ASN A 114 6.20 0.98 -11.16
N VAL A 115 6.84 2.08 -10.79
CA VAL A 115 6.15 3.22 -10.17
C VAL A 115 5.13 3.82 -11.11
N HIS A 116 5.48 4.01 -12.38
CA HIS A 116 4.56 4.52 -13.41
C HIS A 116 3.33 3.62 -13.58
N VAL A 117 3.52 2.30 -13.60
CA VAL A 117 2.40 1.33 -13.68
C VAL A 117 1.47 1.49 -12.47
N MET A 118 2.01 1.59 -11.26
CA MET A 118 1.21 1.76 -10.06
C MET A 118 0.49 3.11 -10.02
N ASP A 119 1.16 4.19 -10.38
CA ASP A 119 0.57 5.53 -10.45
C ASP A 119 -0.60 5.58 -11.45
N ARG A 120 -0.43 5.00 -12.62
CA ARG A 120 -1.49 4.87 -13.63
C ARG A 120 -2.72 4.11 -13.08
N HIS A 121 -2.49 3.01 -12.35
CA HIS A 121 -3.55 2.23 -11.74
C HIS A 121 -4.30 3.03 -10.66
N GLN A 122 -3.57 3.70 -9.77
CA GLN A 122 -4.16 4.54 -8.72
C GLN A 122 -4.97 5.71 -9.30
N LYS A 123 -4.46 6.37 -10.34
CA LYS A 123 -5.18 7.44 -11.05
C LYS A 123 -6.49 6.95 -11.65
N ALA A 124 -6.47 5.82 -12.33
CA ALA A 124 -7.68 5.24 -12.91
C ALA A 124 -8.74 4.92 -11.84
N LEU A 125 -8.35 4.35 -10.70
CA LEU A 125 -9.25 4.11 -9.57
C LEU A 125 -9.82 5.42 -9.01
N ARG A 126 -8.99 6.42 -8.79
CA ARG A 126 -9.44 7.72 -8.29
C ARG A 126 -10.41 8.40 -9.26
N GLU A 127 -10.12 8.38 -10.54
CA GLU A 127 -11.01 8.91 -11.58
C GLU A 127 -12.35 8.20 -11.61
N LEU A 128 -12.34 6.86 -11.55
CA LEU A 128 -13.56 6.06 -11.48
C LEU A 128 -14.41 6.43 -10.25
N ILE A 129 -13.81 6.47 -9.06
CA ILE A 129 -14.52 6.83 -7.82
C ILE A 129 -15.12 8.22 -7.91
N SER A 130 -14.36 9.19 -8.45
CA SER A 130 -14.82 10.58 -8.55
C SER A 130 -16.02 10.77 -9.48
N GLN A 131 -16.21 9.88 -10.45
CA GLN A 131 -17.40 9.92 -11.34
C GLN A 131 -18.70 9.59 -10.59
N TYR A 132 -18.64 8.71 -9.59
CA TYR A 132 -19.78 8.28 -8.79
C TYR A 132 -19.90 9.07 -7.48
N HIS A 133 -18.78 9.32 -6.83
CA HIS A 133 -18.70 9.90 -5.48
C HIS A 133 -17.60 10.97 -5.43
N PRO A 134 -17.81 12.15 -6.01
CA PRO A 134 -16.77 13.19 -6.15
C PRO A 134 -16.26 13.75 -4.81
N ALA A 135 -17.00 13.56 -3.73
CA ALA A 135 -16.60 13.98 -2.38
C ALA A 135 -15.97 12.85 -1.55
N ALA A 136 -15.89 11.63 -2.10
CA ALA A 136 -15.33 10.50 -1.38
C ALA A 136 -13.81 10.67 -1.14
N VAL A 137 -13.40 10.34 0.07
CA VAL A 137 -11.98 10.27 0.42
C VAL A 137 -11.37 9.02 -0.23
N VAL A 138 -10.20 9.16 -0.84
CA VAL A 138 -9.45 8.05 -1.43
C VAL A 138 -8.05 8.02 -0.84
N PHE A 139 -7.65 6.87 -0.36
CA PHE A 139 -6.33 6.64 0.20
C PHE A 139 -5.73 5.31 -0.26
N PHE A 140 -4.48 5.36 -0.70
CA PHE A 140 -3.67 4.20 -1.08
C PHE A 140 -2.60 3.99 -0.01
N ASN A 141 -2.72 2.89 0.75
CA ASN A 141 -1.79 2.59 1.84
C ASN A 141 -0.40 2.21 1.33
N GLY A 142 0.61 2.61 2.09
CA GLY A 142 2.01 2.40 1.75
C GLY A 142 2.67 3.58 1.04
N THR A 143 1.92 4.64 0.74
CA THR A 143 2.44 5.84 0.07
C THR A 143 3.02 6.87 1.02
N THR A 144 2.82 6.72 2.32
CA THR A 144 3.19 7.71 3.36
C THR A 144 4.47 7.37 4.13
N ALA A 145 5.19 6.30 3.77
CA ALA A 145 6.41 5.86 4.43
C ALA A 145 7.62 6.71 4.01
N ILE A 146 7.73 7.92 4.54
CA ILE A 146 8.81 8.87 4.21
C ILE A 146 10.13 8.57 4.96
N GLU A 147 10.06 7.87 6.07
CA GLU A 147 11.19 7.54 6.94
C GLU A 147 12.25 6.64 6.28
N ASN A 148 11.86 5.90 5.27
CA ASN A 148 12.76 5.00 4.53
C ASN A 148 13.36 5.66 3.28
N GLY A 149 13.13 6.95 3.06
CA GLY A 149 13.57 7.65 1.86
C GLY A 149 12.88 7.22 0.57
N LEU A 150 11.94 6.27 0.65
CA LEU A 150 11.29 5.67 -0.52
C LEU A 150 10.25 6.59 -1.15
N ASN A 151 9.65 7.51 -0.40
CA ASN A 151 8.50 8.30 -0.84
C ASN A 151 8.63 9.79 -0.57
N PHE A 152 9.81 10.38 -0.79
CA PHE A 152 9.93 11.84 -0.89
C PHE A 152 9.36 12.39 -2.20
N ARG A 153 8.90 11.51 -3.11
CA ARG A 153 8.31 11.93 -4.36
C ARG A 153 6.84 12.27 -4.13
N HIS A 154 6.46 13.47 -4.48
CA HIS A 154 5.07 13.94 -4.41
C HIS A 154 4.12 13.01 -5.18
N GLU A 155 4.57 12.48 -6.31
CA GLU A 155 3.82 11.57 -7.17
C GLU A 155 3.34 10.32 -6.42
N ALA A 156 4.08 9.87 -5.40
CA ALA A 156 3.72 8.67 -4.65
C ALA A 156 2.40 8.80 -3.88
N TYR A 157 2.01 10.02 -3.48
CA TYR A 157 0.81 10.27 -2.69
C TYR A 157 -0.15 11.31 -3.27
N GLU A 158 0.11 11.81 -4.48
CA GLU A 158 -0.79 12.77 -5.16
C GLU A 158 -2.15 12.17 -5.53
N ASN A 159 -2.22 10.85 -5.67
CA ASN A 159 -3.48 10.15 -5.93
C ASN A 159 -4.37 10.03 -4.69
N ASN A 160 -3.84 10.26 -3.51
CA ASN A 160 -4.61 10.34 -2.27
C ASN A 160 -5.39 11.66 -2.19
N THR A 161 -6.49 11.68 -1.45
CA THR A 161 -7.23 12.91 -1.11
C THR A 161 -6.95 13.37 0.31
N MET A 162 -6.38 12.50 1.13
CA MET A 162 -5.86 12.74 2.47
C MET A 162 -4.70 11.79 2.72
N GLN A 163 -3.96 11.98 3.78
CA GLN A 163 -2.90 11.05 4.16
C GLN A 163 -3.28 10.34 5.46
N ASP A 164 -3.33 9.01 5.43
CA ASP A 164 -3.51 8.18 6.62
C ASP A 164 -2.14 7.62 7.03
N LEU A 165 -1.61 8.16 8.12
CA LEU A 165 -0.26 7.86 8.58
C LEU A 165 -0.31 6.62 9.48
N GLU A 166 0.27 5.53 9.01
CA GLU A 166 0.37 4.31 9.80
C GLU A 166 1.48 4.45 10.84
N ASP A 167 1.09 4.55 12.10
CA ASP A 167 2.00 4.74 13.23
C ASP A 167 1.76 3.70 14.32
N LEU A 168 2.62 2.70 14.37
CA LEU A 168 2.61 1.64 15.38
C LEU A 168 3.86 1.74 16.26
N PRO A 169 3.92 2.71 17.17
CA PRO A 169 5.17 3.06 17.86
C PRO A 169 5.75 1.93 18.70
N THR A 170 4.94 0.97 19.13
CA THR A 170 5.39 -0.22 19.87
C THR A 170 5.87 -1.37 18.98
N THR A 171 5.71 -1.24 17.66
CA THR A 171 6.12 -2.24 16.68
C THR A 171 7.28 -1.74 15.83
N TRP A 172 7.13 -0.59 15.18
CA TRP A 172 8.14 0.04 14.34
C TRP A 172 8.05 1.57 14.38
N GLY A 173 9.17 2.22 14.13
CA GLY A 173 9.27 3.68 14.01
C GLY A 173 9.35 4.44 15.34
N GLY A 174 8.99 3.83 16.48
CA GLY A 174 8.97 4.50 17.77
C GLY A 174 8.06 5.73 17.79
N TYR A 175 8.14 6.52 18.86
CA TYR A 175 7.31 7.72 19.03
C TYR A 175 7.80 8.97 18.26
N ASP A 176 8.92 8.89 17.56
CA ASP A 176 9.48 10.00 16.77
C ASP A 176 8.96 10.02 15.32
N LYS A 177 8.37 8.92 14.85
CA LYS A 177 7.85 8.79 13.49
C LYS A 177 6.69 9.75 13.23
N LEU A 178 5.68 9.75 14.10
CA LEU A 178 4.49 10.59 13.97
C LEU A 178 4.80 12.09 13.85
N PRO A 179 5.65 12.70 14.71
CA PRO A 179 6.03 14.10 14.55
C PRO A 179 6.65 14.43 13.20
N LEU A 180 7.51 13.54 12.69
CA LEU A 180 8.18 13.73 11.40
C LEU A 180 7.18 13.72 10.25
N GLN A 181 6.36 12.68 10.16
CA GLN A 181 5.37 12.51 9.09
C GLN A 181 4.30 13.61 9.14
N SER A 182 3.77 13.93 10.33
CA SER A 182 2.77 14.97 10.49
C SER A 182 3.27 16.33 10.00
N LYS A 183 4.50 16.73 10.39
CA LYS A 183 5.10 17.97 9.89
C LYS A 183 5.28 17.98 8.39
N HIS A 184 5.72 16.85 7.80
CA HIS A 184 5.90 16.75 6.36
C HIS A 184 4.58 16.98 5.62
N PHE A 185 3.56 16.21 5.92
CA PHE A 185 2.29 16.26 5.20
C PHE A 185 1.48 17.52 5.48
N LEU A 186 1.45 18.02 6.72
CA LEU A 186 0.76 19.27 7.03
C LEU A 186 1.41 20.48 6.36
N ASN A 187 2.75 20.54 6.31
CA ASN A 187 3.45 21.62 5.59
C ASN A 187 3.25 21.53 4.08
N ALA A 188 3.00 20.35 3.54
CA ALA A 188 2.62 20.15 2.15
C ALA A 188 1.12 20.43 1.88
N GLY A 189 0.35 20.80 2.91
CA GLY A 189 -1.07 21.17 2.78
C GLY A 189 -2.06 20.00 2.80
N TRP A 190 -1.62 18.82 3.22
CA TRP A 190 -2.48 17.63 3.27
C TRP A 190 -3.25 17.52 4.60
N PRO A 191 -4.56 17.21 4.56
CA PRO A 191 -5.25 16.72 5.75
C PRO A 191 -4.70 15.35 6.13
N ILE A 192 -4.50 15.12 7.43
CA ILE A 192 -3.94 13.87 7.93
C ILE A 192 -4.86 13.18 8.94
N THR A 193 -4.90 11.87 8.83
CA THR A 193 -5.36 10.94 9.86
C THR A 193 -4.17 10.10 10.28
N VAL A 194 -4.13 9.67 11.53
CA VAL A 194 -3.08 8.77 12.02
C VAL A 194 -3.75 7.55 12.60
N MET A 195 -3.35 6.39 12.13
CA MET A 195 -3.81 5.12 12.70
C MET A 195 -2.76 4.51 13.61
N SER A 196 -3.21 4.01 14.75
CA SER A 196 -2.43 3.19 15.66
C SER A 196 -3.20 1.94 16.06
N GLY A 197 -2.48 0.87 16.29
CA GLY A 197 -3.08 -0.37 16.75
C GLY A 197 -3.41 -0.33 18.25
N LYS A 198 -4.59 -0.81 18.62
CA LYS A 198 -4.96 -1.02 20.03
C LYS A 198 -4.24 -2.21 20.68
N PHE A 199 -3.52 -3.00 19.88
CA PHE A 199 -2.75 -4.14 20.32
C PHE A 199 -1.33 -3.74 20.73
N HIS A 200 -0.71 -4.57 21.58
CA HIS A 200 0.58 -4.27 22.20
C HIS A 200 1.75 -4.25 21.21
N LYS A 201 1.73 -5.11 20.19
CA LYS A 201 2.76 -5.17 19.15
C LYS A 201 2.21 -4.75 17.80
N ALA A 202 1.84 -5.72 16.98
CA ALA A 202 1.38 -5.50 15.61
C ALA A 202 -0.15 -5.53 15.51
N TRP A 203 -0.66 -5.30 14.31
CA TRP A 203 -2.05 -5.49 13.98
C TRP A 203 -2.50 -6.93 14.28
N GLY A 204 -3.59 -7.08 15.04
CA GLY A 204 -4.19 -8.39 15.28
C GLY A 204 -3.44 -9.29 16.27
N GLU A 205 -2.62 -8.76 17.15
CA GLU A 205 -1.98 -9.54 18.21
C GLU A 205 -3.01 -10.05 19.21
N PHE A 206 -3.17 -11.36 19.28
CA PHE A 206 -4.13 -11.99 20.18
C PHE A 206 -3.72 -11.87 21.67
N GLY A 207 -4.65 -11.37 22.49
CA GLY A 207 -4.51 -11.31 23.94
C GLY A 207 -3.67 -10.16 24.49
N GLY A 208 -3.14 -9.30 23.62
CA GLY A 208 -2.26 -8.20 24.00
C GLY A 208 -2.82 -6.82 23.69
N PHE A 209 -3.73 -6.29 24.52
CA PHE A 209 -4.10 -4.88 24.41
C PHE A 209 -3.02 -3.97 24.98
N LYS A 210 -2.83 -2.82 24.37
CA LYS A 210 -2.01 -1.74 24.93
C LYS A 210 -2.57 -1.26 26.26
N ASP A 211 -1.68 -0.83 27.14
CA ASP A 211 -2.09 -0.13 28.36
C ASP A 211 -2.94 1.10 27.97
N PRO A 212 -4.07 1.36 28.67
CA PRO A 212 -4.92 2.50 28.40
C PRO A 212 -4.19 3.84 28.44
N THR A 213 -3.12 3.97 29.26
CA THR A 213 -2.29 5.17 29.32
C THR A 213 -1.51 5.36 28.04
N ALA A 214 -0.98 4.29 27.44
CA ALA A 214 -0.28 4.35 26.17
C ALA A 214 -1.23 4.80 25.03
N LEU A 215 -2.44 4.22 24.94
CA LEU A 215 -3.44 4.65 23.96
C LEU A 215 -3.86 6.11 24.12
N LYS A 216 -4.04 6.57 25.38
CA LYS A 216 -4.33 7.98 25.66
C LYS A 216 -3.20 8.90 25.22
N TYR A 217 -1.95 8.50 25.47
CA TYR A 217 -0.78 9.26 25.04
C TYR A 217 -0.71 9.36 23.51
N GLU A 218 -0.90 8.23 22.83
CA GLU A 218 -0.90 8.17 21.37
C GLU A 218 -2.01 9.06 20.78
N ALA A 219 -3.25 8.93 21.27
CA ALA A 219 -4.36 9.77 20.83
C ALA A 219 -4.11 11.28 21.08
N ALA A 220 -3.60 11.63 22.27
CA ALA A 220 -3.26 13.02 22.59
C ALA A 220 -2.13 13.54 21.69
N SER A 221 -1.15 12.70 21.37
CA SER A 221 -0.06 13.04 20.46
C SER A 221 -0.58 13.28 19.04
N MET A 222 -1.47 12.41 18.51
CA MET A 222 -2.10 12.60 17.21
C MET A 222 -2.81 13.96 17.12
N ILE A 223 -3.62 14.29 18.11
CA ILE A 223 -4.34 15.57 18.18
C ILE A 223 -3.35 16.74 18.26
N ALA A 224 -2.33 16.63 19.11
CA ALA A 224 -1.33 17.68 19.28
C ALA A 224 -0.55 17.96 17.99
N TRP A 225 -0.38 16.97 17.13
CA TRP A 225 0.26 17.11 15.82
C TRP A 225 -0.73 17.41 14.69
N GLY A 226 -2.01 17.73 15.00
CA GLY A 226 -3.00 18.21 14.03
C GLY A 226 -3.67 17.10 13.22
N ALA A 227 -3.64 15.86 13.68
CA ALA A 227 -4.24 14.71 13.01
C ALA A 227 -5.59 14.31 13.61
N ASN A 228 -6.42 13.66 12.80
CA ASN A 228 -7.54 12.84 13.29
C ASN A 228 -7.02 11.48 13.76
N CYS A 229 -7.65 10.93 14.81
CA CYS A 229 -7.25 9.64 15.36
C CYS A 229 -8.01 8.49 14.68
N ASN A 230 -7.29 7.40 14.37
CA ASN A 230 -7.81 6.13 13.88
C ASN A 230 -7.21 4.98 14.71
N PHE A 231 -8.06 4.01 15.22
CA PHE A 231 -7.63 2.88 16.04
C PHE A 231 -8.28 1.57 15.61
#